data_a2df9f58994e6206ccd02fef05eec31a
#
_entry.id   a2df9f58994e6206ccd02fef05eec31a
#
_cell.length_a   1.000
_cell.length_b   1.000
_cell.length_c   1.000
_cell.angle_alpha   90.00
_cell.angle_beta   90.00
_cell.angle_gamma   90.00
#
_symmetry.space_group_name_H-M   'P 1'
#
loop_
_entity.id
_entity.type
_entity.pdbx_description
1 polymer ?
#
loop_
_entity_poly.entity_id
_entity_poly.type
_entity_poly.pdbx_seq_one_letter_code
_entity_poly.pdbx_strand_id
1 'polypeptide(L)'
;MTINDGGAALCPGNPGGGYAIPCVTDWNGDGKKDLLVGYQLAGKIALYLNLGTDAQPCFTNHTNLKTGNGSDIYHPSSGCGAPAPWVCDFDGDGKRDLLVGAGSDGTVWFYRNTNTDAAPILAPGVQLKVGANILTVGIRSTPCITDWDEDGLNDLLCGAGDGYVSFFKNTNTAQSPIYAPAVKIQAGGVDLNLGIRSVVRVFDWDGNGLKDLVCSSDTGVYWCRNTNSNSNPVLQAPQTICAPVSGSGLVPIVTGARMRVYPVDWNNDGVMDLVLGNAYGTVYYYEGYHFRISHVTPKTGNKVALQWDSAPFLNYSVLTNDCPINIQYPAATNLPSGGNTTTWTNQIQGDQQFFRVQIAQ
;
A
#
# COMPACT_ATOMS: atom_id res chain seq x y z
N MET A 1 10.69 0.32 -11.13
CA MET A 1 9.92 0.26 -12.42
C MET A 1 8.93 1.41 -12.41
N THR A 2 8.58 1.98 -13.55
CA THR A 2 7.57 3.03 -13.68
C THR A 2 6.37 2.45 -14.42
N ILE A 3 5.17 2.62 -13.91
CA ILE A 3 3.94 2.22 -14.60
C ILE A 3 3.71 3.22 -15.73
N ASN A 4 3.51 2.73 -16.96
CA ASN A 4 3.38 3.55 -18.17
C ASN A 4 2.00 3.37 -18.82
N ASP A 5 1.53 4.41 -19.50
CA ASP A 5 0.34 4.43 -20.32
C ASP A 5 0.67 4.33 -21.83
N GLY A 6 1.13 3.17 -22.28
CA GLY A 6 1.53 2.99 -23.69
C GLY A 6 2.97 3.43 -24.01
N GLY A 7 3.84 3.46 -22.99
CA GLY A 7 5.28 3.73 -23.13
C GLY A 7 5.76 5.06 -22.54
N ALA A 8 4.85 5.93 -22.12
CA ALA A 8 5.15 7.13 -21.34
C ALA A 8 4.87 6.90 -19.86
N ALA A 9 5.61 7.56 -18.97
CA ALA A 9 5.31 7.53 -17.55
C ALA A 9 3.89 8.09 -17.30
N LEU A 10 3.12 7.43 -16.43
CA LEU A 10 1.83 7.94 -15.99
C LEU A 10 2.04 9.27 -15.25
N CYS A 11 1.85 10.36 -15.96
CA CYS A 11 1.85 11.71 -15.42
C CYS A 11 0.48 12.33 -15.66
N PRO A 12 -0.51 12.05 -14.82
CA PRO A 12 -1.82 12.70 -14.98
C PRO A 12 -1.69 14.18 -14.68
N GLY A 13 -1.88 15.01 -15.67
CA GLY A 13 -1.68 16.44 -15.61
C GLY A 13 -0.43 16.92 -16.33
N ASN A 14 0.02 18.15 -16.08
CA ASN A 14 1.20 18.71 -16.72
C ASN A 14 2.50 18.12 -16.10
N PRO A 15 3.48 17.62 -16.90
CA PRO A 15 4.76 17.12 -16.38
C PRO A 15 5.56 18.10 -15.51
N GLY A 16 5.15 19.35 -15.40
CA GLY A 16 5.85 20.38 -14.64
C GLY A 16 5.38 20.59 -13.19
N GLY A 17 4.51 19.77 -12.57
CA GLY A 17 4.14 20.05 -11.18
C GLY A 17 2.88 19.41 -10.62
N GLY A 18 2.52 18.21 -11.02
CA GLY A 18 1.41 17.48 -10.41
C GLY A 18 1.86 16.58 -9.26
N TYR A 19 1.03 16.42 -8.23
CA TYR A 19 1.15 15.29 -7.29
C TYR A 19 0.32 14.14 -7.82
N ALA A 20 0.84 12.92 -7.70
CA ALA A 20 0.10 11.69 -7.99
C ALA A 20 -0.25 10.98 -6.68
N ILE A 21 -1.53 10.68 -6.47
CA ILE A 21 -2.01 9.87 -5.36
C ILE A 21 -2.73 8.65 -5.96
N PRO A 22 -2.08 7.47 -6.01
CA PRO A 22 -2.65 6.29 -6.60
C PRO A 22 -3.64 5.59 -5.68
N CYS A 23 -4.63 4.93 -6.31
CA CYS A 23 -5.49 3.93 -5.73
C CYS A 23 -5.68 2.83 -6.78
N VAL A 24 -5.49 1.57 -6.40
CA VAL A 24 -5.61 0.42 -7.31
C VAL A 24 -6.88 -0.34 -6.97
N THR A 25 -7.69 -0.64 -7.97
CA THR A 25 -8.93 -1.40 -7.83
C THR A 25 -9.34 -1.95 -9.19
N ASP A 26 -10.14 -3.00 -9.21
CA ASP A 26 -10.91 -3.39 -10.40
C ASP A 26 -12.13 -2.45 -10.48
N TRP A 27 -11.98 -1.35 -11.21
CA TRP A 27 -12.99 -0.28 -11.27
C TRP A 27 -14.23 -0.67 -12.06
N ASN A 28 -14.06 -1.41 -13.14
CA ASN A 28 -15.13 -1.75 -14.07
C ASN A 28 -15.65 -3.19 -13.93
N GLY A 29 -15.17 -3.94 -12.92
CA GLY A 29 -15.62 -5.31 -12.66
C GLY A 29 -15.17 -6.33 -13.70
N ASP A 30 -14.08 -6.06 -14.46
CA ASP A 30 -13.58 -6.97 -15.49
C ASP A 30 -12.52 -7.98 -14.96
N GLY A 31 -12.26 -7.93 -13.66
CA GLY A 31 -11.32 -8.83 -12.96
C GLY A 31 -9.87 -8.38 -13.04
N LYS A 32 -9.57 -7.20 -13.58
CA LYS A 32 -8.23 -6.65 -13.70
C LYS A 32 -8.05 -5.44 -12.78
N LYS A 33 -6.83 -5.21 -12.35
CA LYS A 33 -6.49 -4.05 -11.55
C LYS A 33 -6.35 -2.81 -12.43
N ASP A 34 -7.24 -1.85 -12.20
CA ASP A 34 -7.20 -0.51 -12.78
C ASP A 34 -6.49 0.47 -11.85
N LEU A 35 -6.16 1.65 -12.34
CA LEU A 35 -5.47 2.66 -11.58
C LEU A 35 -6.26 3.97 -11.57
N LEU A 36 -6.64 4.43 -10.38
CA LEU A 36 -7.14 5.78 -10.14
C LEU A 36 -5.98 6.63 -9.64
N VAL A 37 -5.83 7.82 -10.19
CA VAL A 37 -4.79 8.77 -9.75
C VAL A 37 -5.38 10.13 -9.50
N GLY A 38 -5.35 10.56 -8.25
CA GLY A 38 -5.64 11.96 -7.93
C GLY A 38 -4.45 12.85 -8.30
N TYR A 39 -4.70 13.99 -8.96
CA TYR A 39 -3.65 14.90 -9.38
C TYR A 39 -3.96 16.37 -9.11
N GLN A 40 -2.91 17.12 -8.82
CA GLN A 40 -3.05 18.44 -8.20
C GLN A 40 -3.56 19.51 -9.17
N LEU A 41 -3.02 19.62 -10.39
CA LEU A 41 -3.19 20.81 -11.23
C LEU A 41 -4.62 21.17 -11.56
N ALA A 42 -5.50 20.19 -11.68
CA ALA A 42 -6.91 20.42 -11.92
C ALA A 42 -7.82 19.94 -10.78
N GLY A 43 -7.26 19.40 -9.70
CA GLY A 43 -8.03 18.85 -8.57
C GLY A 43 -8.94 17.68 -8.95
N LYS A 44 -8.55 16.88 -9.94
CA LYS A 44 -9.36 15.81 -10.54
C LYS A 44 -8.74 14.44 -10.27
N ILE A 45 -9.52 13.40 -10.57
CA ILE A 45 -9.08 12.01 -10.48
C ILE A 45 -9.10 11.41 -11.88
N ALA A 46 -7.93 10.99 -12.36
CA ALA A 46 -7.78 10.24 -13.60
C ALA A 46 -8.03 8.76 -13.35
N LEU A 47 -8.81 8.13 -14.22
CA LEU A 47 -9.03 6.69 -14.28
C LEU A 47 -8.27 6.13 -15.49
N TYR A 48 -7.41 5.14 -15.24
CA TYR A 48 -6.69 4.36 -16.23
C TYR A 48 -7.22 2.93 -16.18
N LEU A 49 -7.93 2.47 -17.19
CA LEU A 49 -8.38 1.08 -17.31
C LEU A 49 -7.24 0.20 -17.81
N ASN A 50 -7.07 -0.95 -17.20
CA ASN A 50 -6.07 -1.94 -17.60
C ASN A 50 -6.61 -2.78 -18.77
N LEU A 51 -6.16 -2.50 -19.97
CA LEU A 51 -6.53 -3.24 -21.19
C LEU A 51 -5.70 -4.53 -21.37
N GLY A 52 -4.68 -4.73 -20.53
CA GLY A 52 -3.81 -5.92 -20.53
C GLY A 52 -4.26 -6.98 -19.54
N THR A 53 -3.30 -7.47 -18.77
CA THR A 53 -3.49 -8.36 -17.61
C THR A 53 -2.81 -7.75 -16.40
N ASP A 54 -3.07 -8.27 -15.19
CA ASP A 54 -2.36 -7.81 -14.00
C ASP A 54 -0.85 -8.02 -14.08
N ALA A 55 -0.42 -9.16 -14.64
CA ALA A 55 1.01 -9.44 -14.83
C ALA A 55 1.66 -8.60 -15.95
N GLN A 56 0.88 -8.11 -16.91
CA GLN A 56 1.33 -7.26 -18.01
C GLN A 56 0.31 -6.15 -18.24
N PRO A 57 0.26 -5.14 -17.36
CA PRO A 57 -0.73 -4.07 -17.46
C PRO A 57 -0.50 -3.20 -18.70
N CYS A 58 -1.59 -2.81 -19.34
CA CYS A 58 -1.58 -1.92 -20.50
C CYS A 58 -2.54 -0.76 -20.27
N PHE A 59 -1.98 0.40 -19.98
CA PHE A 59 -2.72 1.65 -19.82
C PHE A 59 -2.47 2.54 -21.04
N THR A 60 -3.50 2.86 -21.82
CA THR A 60 -3.34 3.66 -23.05
C THR A 60 -3.73 5.11 -22.88
N ASN A 61 -4.89 5.36 -22.30
CA ASN A 61 -5.42 6.70 -22.06
C ASN A 61 -6.14 6.73 -20.71
N HIS A 62 -6.33 7.91 -20.18
CA HIS A 62 -7.15 8.11 -18.99
C HIS A 62 -8.41 8.92 -19.30
N THR A 63 -9.40 8.76 -18.45
CA THR A 63 -10.59 9.62 -18.38
C THR A 63 -10.68 10.25 -17.00
N ASN A 64 -11.24 11.45 -16.89
CA ASN A 64 -11.54 11.98 -15.56
C ASN A 64 -12.79 11.32 -15.00
N LEU A 65 -12.77 10.97 -13.71
CA LEU A 65 -13.96 10.51 -13.03
C LEU A 65 -15.03 11.61 -12.98
N LYS A 66 -16.27 11.17 -13.17
CA LYS A 66 -17.45 12.04 -13.20
C LYS A 66 -18.55 11.49 -12.32
N THR A 67 -19.39 12.39 -11.84
CA THR A 67 -20.69 12.02 -11.26
C THR A 67 -21.68 11.69 -12.37
N GLY A 68 -22.78 11.02 -12.02
CA GLY A 68 -23.81 10.58 -12.98
C GLY A 68 -24.48 11.71 -13.78
N ASN A 69 -24.37 12.96 -13.33
CA ASN A 69 -24.83 14.14 -14.08
C ASN A 69 -23.80 14.66 -15.10
N GLY A 70 -22.66 13.98 -15.25
CA GLY A 70 -21.59 14.32 -16.19
C GLY A 70 -20.59 15.36 -15.70
N SER A 71 -20.73 15.87 -14.46
CA SER A 71 -19.76 16.80 -13.86
C SER A 71 -18.51 16.06 -13.42
N ASP A 72 -17.33 16.64 -13.68
CA ASP A 72 -16.07 16.11 -13.17
C ASP A 72 -16.09 16.12 -11.63
N ILE A 73 -15.56 15.07 -11.03
CA ILE A 73 -15.26 15.05 -9.60
C ILE A 73 -14.06 15.97 -9.39
N TYR A 74 -14.33 17.09 -8.71
CA TYR A 74 -13.39 18.19 -8.58
C TYR A 74 -13.21 18.60 -7.12
N HIS A 75 -11.98 18.55 -6.63
CA HIS A 75 -11.58 19.06 -5.35
C HIS A 75 -10.46 20.08 -5.52
N PRO A 76 -10.78 21.39 -5.38
CA PRO A 76 -9.79 22.43 -5.62
C PRO A 76 -8.60 22.24 -4.68
N SER A 77 -7.42 22.22 -5.25
CA SER A 77 -6.18 22.21 -4.50
C SER A 77 -5.63 23.64 -4.52
N SER A 78 -5.94 24.44 -3.54
CA SER A 78 -5.34 25.79 -3.37
C SER A 78 -3.82 25.71 -3.08
N GLY A 79 -3.06 25.06 -3.99
CA GLY A 79 -1.63 24.80 -3.85
C GLY A 79 -1.24 23.69 -2.86
N CYS A 80 -2.20 23.04 -2.22
CA CYS A 80 -1.94 22.23 -1.04
C CYS A 80 -2.04 20.70 -1.20
N GLY A 81 -2.32 20.14 -2.36
CA GLY A 81 -2.34 18.69 -2.54
C GLY A 81 -3.35 18.22 -3.57
N ALA A 82 -3.21 16.98 -3.99
CA ALA A 82 -4.13 16.33 -4.91
C ALA A 82 -5.31 15.69 -4.14
N PRO A 83 -6.46 15.46 -4.79
CA PRO A 83 -7.49 14.60 -4.23
C PRO A 83 -6.93 13.18 -4.01
N ALA A 84 -7.26 12.56 -2.88
CA ALA A 84 -6.79 11.23 -2.51
C ALA A 84 -7.93 10.21 -2.66
N PRO A 85 -7.98 9.43 -3.74
CA PRO A 85 -9.03 8.45 -3.96
C PRO A 85 -8.84 7.22 -3.07
N TRP A 86 -9.96 6.65 -2.62
CA TRP A 86 -10.08 5.35 -1.99
C TRP A 86 -11.36 4.67 -2.47
N VAL A 87 -11.28 3.42 -2.87
CA VAL A 87 -12.42 2.65 -3.40
C VAL A 87 -12.70 1.46 -2.49
N CYS A 88 -13.94 1.35 -2.02
CA CYS A 88 -14.45 0.23 -1.23
C CYS A 88 -15.98 0.22 -1.27
N ASP A 89 -16.61 -0.87 -0.83
CA ASP A 89 -18.02 -0.87 -0.46
C ASP A 89 -18.15 -0.12 0.89
N PHE A 90 -18.45 1.18 0.77
CA PHE A 90 -18.43 2.07 1.95
C PHE A 90 -19.72 1.94 2.78
N ASP A 91 -20.87 1.82 2.14
CA ASP A 91 -22.17 1.79 2.81
C ASP A 91 -22.76 0.39 2.94
N GLY A 92 -22.01 -0.67 2.59
CA GLY A 92 -22.42 -2.06 2.75
C GLY A 92 -23.51 -2.49 1.79
N ASP A 93 -23.66 -1.83 0.63
CA ASP A 93 -24.69 -2.20 -0.37
C ASP A 93 -24.17 -3.22 -1.40
N GLY A 94 -22.96 -3.70 -1.25
CA GLY A 94 -22.28 -4.69 -2.10
C GLY A 94 -21.64 -4.10 -3.35
N LYS A 95 -21.57 -2.77 -3.47
CA LYS A 95 -20.97 -2.09 -4.62
C LYS A 95 -19.77 -1.26 -4.19
N ARG A 96 -18.83 -1.11 -5.10
CA ARG A 96 -17.66 -0.26 -4.86
C ARG A 96 -18.02 1.20 -5.02
N ASP A 97 -17.81 1.96 -3.96
CA ASP A 97 -17.98 3.40 -3.88
C ASP A 97 -16.63 4.11 -3.99
N LEU A 98 -16.67 5.43 -4.11
CA LEU A 98 -15.48 6.27 -4.11
C LEU A 98 -15.50 7.22 -2.91
N LEU A 99 -14.42 7.19 -2.13
CA LEU A 99 -14.11 8.25 -1.19
C LEU A 99 -12.97 9.11 -1.72
N VAL A 100 -13.00 10.38 -1.41
CA VAL A 100 -11.97 11.34 -1.84
C VAL A 100 -11.56 12.23 -0.68
N GLY A 101 -10.29 12.14 -0.32
CA GLY A 101 -9.67 13.10 0.60
C GLY A 101 -9.36 14.41 -0.12
N ALA A 102 -9.74 15.53 0.47
CA ALA A 102 -9.50 16.86 -0.10
C ALA A 102 -8.15 17.44 0.33
N GLY A 103 -7.43 18.00 -0.62
CA GLY A 103 -6.09 18.55 -0.39
C GLY A 103 -6.09 19.88 0.35
N SER A 104 -7.12 20.71 0.17
CA SER A 104 -7.16 22.12 0.64
C SER A 104 -7.62 22.29 2.08
N ASP A 105 -8.64 21.54 2.48
CA ASP A 105 -9.36 21.69 3.76
C ASP A 105 -9.38 20.40 4.60
N GLY A 106 -8.77 19.33 4.09
CA GLY A 106 -8.66 18.06 4.79
C GLY A 106 -9.98 17.34 5.02
N THR A 107 -11.03 17.70 4.30
CA THR A 107 -12.33 17.02 4.37
C THR A 107 -12.28 15.70 3.62
N VAL A 108 -13.20 14.79 3.91
CA VAL A 108 -13.37 13.53 3.20
C VAL A 108 -14.75 13.48 2.59
N TRP A 109 -14.80 13.17 1.31
CA TRP A 109 -16.02 13.14 0.51
C TRP A 109 -16.37 11.72 0.11
N PHE A 110 -17.65 11.39 0.15
CA PHE A 110 -18.22 10.12 -0.26
C PHE A 110 -19.04 10.29 -1.53
N TYR A 111 -18.79 9.45 -2.52
CA TYR A 111 -19.50 9.37 -3.80
C TYR A 111 -20.05 7.96 -3.94
N ARG A 112 -21.33 7.79 -3.70
CA ARG A 112 -22.00 6.50 -3.77
C ARG A 112 -22.10 6.00 -5.20
N ASN A 113 -21.80 4.71 -5.44
CA ASN A 113 -22.12 4.06 -6.70
C ASN A 113 -23.59 3.64 -6.72
N THR A 114 -24.40 4.27 -7.54
CA THR A 114 -25.83 4.02 -7.64
C THR A 114 -26.20 2.97 -8.68
N ASN A 115 -25.23 2.37 -9.36
CA ASN A 115 -25.45 1.35 -10.38
C ASN A 115 -24.73 0.04 -10.02
N THR A 116 -23.89 -0.51 -10.87
CA THR A 116 -23.15 -1.76 -10.66
C THR A 116 -21.65 -1.50 -10.75
N ASP A 117 -20.83 -2.43 -10.24
CA ASP A 117 -19.37 -2.36 -10.38
C ASP A 117 -18.90 -2.45 -11.83
N ALA A 118 -19.64 -3.17 -12.68
CA ALA A 118 -19.32 -3.23 -14.11
C ALA A 118 -19.58 -1.92 -14.88
N ALA A 119 -20.41 -1.03 -14.35
CA ALA A 119 -20.75 0.26 -14.94
C ALA A 119 -21.06 1.29 -13.84
N PRO A 120 -20.06 1.75 -13.06
CA PRO A 120 -20.27 2.63 -11.93
C PRO A 120 -20.89 3.99 -12.34
N ILE A 121 -21.91 4.41 -11.61
CA ILE A 121 -22.53 5.74 -11.72
C ILE A 121 -22.46 6.40 -10.34
N LEU A 122 -21.58 7.36 -10.18
CA LEU A 122 -21.36 8.02 -8.91
C LEU A 122 -22.38 9.13 -8.66
N ALA A 123 -23.06 9.08 -7.52
CA ALA A 123 -23.91 10.17 -7.03
C ALA A 123 -23.07 11.44 -6.76
N PRO A 124 -23.70 12.62 -6.63
CA PRO A 124 -23.03 13.80 -6.12
C PRO A 124 -22.40 13.54 -4.75
N GLY A 125 -21.19 14.07 -4.54
CA GLY A 125 -20.43 13.86 -3.32
C GLY A 125 -21.07 14.48 -2.09
N VAL A 126 -20.96 13.78 -0.94
CA VAL A 126 -21.33 14.28 0.38
C VAL A 126 -20.13 14.22 1.31
N GLN A 127 -19.97 15.23 2.17
CA GLN A 127 -18.89 15.24 3.15
C GLN A 127 -19.19 14.32 4.31
N LEU A 128 -18.19 13.56 4.76
CA LEU A 128 -18.28 12.77 5.98
C LEU A 128 -18.39 13.68 7.21
N LYS A 129 -18.96 13.16 8.30
CA LYS A 129 -19.24 13.93 9.50
C LYS A 129 -18.74 13.23 10.77
N VAL A 130 -18.35 14.06 11.74
CA VAL A 130 -18.15 13.68 13.14
C VAL A 130 -19.31 14.30 13.94
N GLY A 131 -20.26 13.47 14.33
CA GLY A 131 -21.51 13.96 14.87
C GLY A 131 -22.23 14.90 13.88
N ALA A 132 -22.49 16.15 14.27
CA ALA A 132 -23.14 17.14 13.41
C ALA A 132 -22.16 17.95 12.55
N ASN A 133 -20.85 17.87 12.82
CA ASN A 133 -19.83 18.67 12.16
C ASN A 133 -19.21 17.95 10.95
N ILE A 134 -18.70 18.70 9.98
CA ILE A 134 -17.93 18.15 8.88
C ILE A 134 -16.63 17.55 9.44
N LEU A 135 -16.30 16.32 9.02
CA LEU A 135 -15.05 15.66 9.33
C LEU A 135 -13.91 16.32 8.56
N THR A 136 -12.87 16.73 9.29
CA THR A 136 -11.65 17.26 8.69
C THR A 136 -10.42 16.89 9.52
N VAL A 137 -9.29 16.70 8.85
CA VAL A 137 -7.96 16.53 9.45
C VAL A 137 -7.06 17.75 9.24
N GLY A 138 -7.68 18.89 8.90
CA GLY A 138 -7.00 20.15 8.64
C GLY A 138 -6.65 20.36 7.18
N ILE A 139 -5.66 19.65 6.64
CA ILE A 139 -5.30 19.71 5.23
C ILE A 139 -4.81 18.34 4.75
N ARG A 140 -4.93 18.06 3.44
CA ARG A 140 -4.36 16.89 2.77
C ARG A 140 -4.81 15.57 3.38
N SER A 141 -6.11 15.39 3.54
CA SER A 141 -6.67 14.12 3.98
C SER A 141 -6.34 12.98 3.00
N THR A 142 -5.92 11.85 3.54
CA THR A 142 -5.66 10.61 2.78
C THR A 142 -6.42 9.48 3.44
N PRO A 143 -7.69 9.26 3.06
CA PRO A 143 -8.55 8.29 3.71
C PRO A 143 -8.13 6.85 3.40
N CYS A 144 -8.33 5.98 4.38
CA CYS A 144 -8.28 4.53 4.29
C CYS A 144 -9.45 3.99 5.09
N ILE A 145 -10.41 3.37 4.42
CA ILE A 145 -11.60 2.78 5.05
C ILE A 145 -11.33 1.31 5.33
N THR A 146 -11.59 0.88 6.54
CA THR A 146 -11.48 -0.51 6.97
C THR A 146 -12.24 -0.68 8.29
N ASP A 147 -12.73 -1.87 8.55
CA ASP A 147 -13.13 -2.27 9.91
C ASP A 147 -11.86 -2.45 10.75
N TRP A 148 -11.45 -1.38 11.46
CA TRP A 148 -10.14 -1.35 12.14
C TRP A 148 -10.14 -2.17 13.43
N ASP A 149 -11.25 -2.20 14.15
CA ASP A 149 -11.36 -2.88 15.44
C ASP A 149 -12.24 -4.15 15.42
N GLU A 150 -12.60 -4.63 14.21
CA GLU A 150 -13.37 -5.86 13.97
C GLU A 150 -14.77 -5.83 14.63
N ASP A 151 -15.41 -4.66 14.71
CA ASP A 151 -16.78 -4.54 15.18
C ASP A 151 -17.83 -4.71 14.06
N GLY A 152 -17.41 -4.95 12.83
CA GLY A 152 -18.24 -5.16 11.65
C GLY A 152 -18.63 -3.86 10.93
N LEU A 153 -18.09 -2.71 11.34
CA LEU A 153 -18.36 -1.41 10.73
C LEU A 153 -17.11 -0.83 10.06
N ASN A 154 -17.30 -0.19 8.94
CA ASN A 154 -16.23 0.53 8.27
C ASN A 154 -15.84 1.77 9.06
N ASP A 155 -14.63 1.77 9.60
CA ASP A 155 -13.97 2.90 10.23
C ASP A 155 -13.16 3.72 9.21
N LEU A 156 -12.64 4.86 9.66
CA LEU A 156 -11.75 5.69 8.86
C LEU A 156 -10.42 5.91 9.56
N LEU A 157 -9.33 5.46 8.94
CA LEU A 157 -7.99 5.97 9.22
C LEU A 157 -7.68 7.06 8.21
N CYS A 158 -7.11 8.17 8.67
CA CYS A 158 -6.82 9.29 7.79
C CYS A 158 -5.45 9.90 8.10
N GLY A 159 -4.57 9.90 7.11
CA GLY A 159 -3.35 10.68 7.14
C GLY A 159 -3.62 12.15 6.85
N ALA A 160 -2.72 13.03 7.27
CA ALA A 160 -2.90 14.46 7.19
C ALA A 160 -1.62 15.23 6.84
N GLY A 161 -1.76 16.53 6.58
CA GLY A 161 -0.65 17.40 6.23
C GLY A 161 0.36 17.63 7.35
N ASP A 162 -0.05 17.48 8.60
CA ASP A 162 0.79 17.60 9.80
C ASP A 162 1.60 16.32 10.12
N GLY A 163 1.39 15.25 9.34
CA GLY A 163 2.10 13.99 9.47
C GLY A 163 1.49 12.99 10.44
N TYR A 164 0.47 13.36 11.20
CA TYR A 164 -0.24 12.44 12.07
C TYR A 164 -1.19 11.52 11.29
N VAL A 165 -1.50 10.37 11.88
CA VAL A 165 -2.55 9.47 11.44
C VAL A 165 -3.66 9.49 12.47
N SER A 166 -4.87 9.80 12.03
CA SER A 166 -6.06 9.88 12.87
C SER A 166 -6.99 8.70 12.60
N PHE A 167 -7.54 8.13 13.65
CA PHE A 167 -8.59 7.12 13.63
C PHE A 167 -9.91 7.75 14.00
N PHE A 168 -10.95 7.46 13.21
CA PHE A 168 -12.32 7.86 13.44
C PHE A 168 -13.17 6.59 13.46
N LYS A 169 -13.63 6.19 14.65
CA LYS A 169 -14.49 5.03 14.82
C LYS A 169 -15.90 5.31 14.30
N ASN A 170 -16.43 4.41 13.48
CA ASN A 170 -17.85 4.44 13.14
C ASN A 170 -18.68 3.92 14.32
N THR A 171 -19.63 4.72 14.77
CA THR A 171 -20.47 4.41 15.95
C THR A 171 -21.92 4.16 15.61
N ASN A 172 -22.24 4.03 14.31
CA ASN A 172 -23.63 3.84 13.88
C ASN A 172 -23.77 2.59 12.99
N THR A 173 -24.09 2.72 11.73
CA THR A 173 -24.30 1.59 10.81
C THR A 173 -23.47 1.76 9.56
N ALA A 174 -23.27 0.67 8.80
CA ALA A 174 -22.59 0.73 7.52
C ALA A 174 -23.30 1.67 6.53
N GLN A 175 -24.64 1.62 6.46
CA GLN A 175 -25.44 2.44 5.54
C GLN A 175 -25.50 3.92 5.90
N SER A 176 -25.20 4.26 7.15
CA SER A 176 -25.27 5.63 7.65
C SER A 176 -24.19 5.89 8.70
N PRO A 177 -22.90 5.91 8.30
CA PRO A 177 -21.80 6.04 9.23
C PRO A 177 -21.82 7.39 9.96
N ILE A 178 -21.61 7.36 11.26
CA ILE A 178 -21.40 8.52 12.14
C ILE A 178 -20.11 8.28 12.88
N TYR A 179 -19.12 9.12 12.61
CA TYR A 179 -17.81 8.98 13.23
C TYR A 179 -17.71 9.64 14.59
N ALA A 180 -17.02 8.98 15.51
CA ALA A 180 -16.58 9.56 16.77
C ALA A 180 -15.46 10.59 16.52
N PRO A 181 -15.17 11.50 17.49
CA PRO A 181 -14.01 12.38 17.43
C PRO A 181 -12.71 11.60 17.20
N ALA A 182 -11.80 12.22 16.45
CA ALA A 182 -10.52 11.62 16.09
C ALA A 182 -9.68 11.23 17.31
N VAL A 183 -9.08 10.04 17.23
CA VAL A 183 -8.01 9.58 18.11
C VAL A 183 -6.75 9.42 17.29
N LYS A 184 -5.59 9.83 17.80
CA LYS A 184 -4.32 9.57 17.12
C LYS A 184 -3.96 8.09 17.20
N ILE A 185 -3.57 7.50 16.07
CA ILE A 185 -3.01 6.15 16.06
C ILE A 185 -1.66 6.19 16.77
N GLN A 186 -1.40 5.18 17.61
CA GLN A 186 -0.11 5.01 18.29
C GLN A 186 0.70 3.88 17.65
N ALA A 187 2.01 4.09 17.54
CA ALA A 187 2.97 3.09 17.11
C ALA A 187 4.25 3.20 17.94
N GLY A 188 4.72 2.07 18.51
CA GLY A 188 5.82 2.08 19.45
C GLY A 188 5.50 2.81 20.78
N GLY A 189 4.21 2.89 21.15
CA GLY A 189 3.75 3.52 22.39
C GLY A 189 3.65 5.05 22.36
N VAL A 190 3.80 5.68 21.18
CA VAL A 190 3.65 7.13 20.97
C VAL A 190 2.73 7.41 19.78
N ASP A 191 2.18 8.63 19.73
CA ASP A 191 1.37 9.03 18.57
C ASP A 191 2.18 8.93 17.27
N LEU A 192 1.63 8.20 16.29
CA LEU A 192 2.29 8.01 15.00
C LEU A 192 2.35 9.32 14.23
N ASN A 193 3.57 9.86 14.13
CA ASN A 193 3.88 11.03 13.32
C ASN A 193 5.00 10.69 12.32
N LEU A 194 4.70 10.79 11.04
CA LEU A 194 5.62 10.48 9.95
C LEU A 194 6.36 11.72 9.41
N GLY A 195 6.27 12.83 10.12
CA GLY A 195 6.83 14.11 9.70
C GLY A 195 5.77 14.99 9.06
N ILE A 196 5.71 15.05 7.73
CA ILE A 196 4.70 15.85 7.02
C ILE A 196 4.04 15.03 5.90
N ARG A 197 2.74 15.28 5.69
CA ARG A 197 1.95 14.71 4.59
C ARG A 197 1.88 13.17 4.66
N SER A 198 1.42 12.67 5.80
CA SER A 198 1.23 11.23 5.98
C SER A 198 0.18 10.67 5.02
N VAL A 199 0.44 9.45 4.54
CA VAL A 199 -0.52 8.57 3.90
C VAL A 199 -0.55 7.30 4.73
N VAL A 200 -1.73 6.75 4.96
CA VAL A 200 -1.92 5.49 5.68
C VAL A 200 -2.70 4.51 4.82
N ARG A 201 -2.28 3.25 4.87
CA ARG A 201 -2.98 2.11 4.27
C ARG A 201 -2.93 0.95 5.25
N VAL A 202 -4.03 0.20 5.33
CA VAL A 202 -4.16 -0.98 6.20
C VAL A 202 -4.07 -2.22 5.33
N PHE A 203 -3.07 -3.06 5.59
CA PHE A 203 -2.85 -4.33 4.91
C PHE A 203 -2.12 -5.29 5.84
N ASP A 204 -2.29 -6.59 5.63
CA ASP A 204 -1.44 -7.63 6.20
C ASP A 204 -0.14 -7.67 5.37
N TRP A 205 0.88 -6.90 5.80
CA TRP A 205 2.11 -6.73 5.04
C TRP A 205 3.03 -7.94 5.08
N ASP A 206 3.08 -8.65 6.21
CA ASP A 206 3.97 -9.81 6.39
C ASP A 206 3.25 -11.17 6.26
N GLY A 207 1.96 -11.18 5.91
CA GLY A 207 1.19 -12.41 5.69
C GLY A 207 0.86 -13.17 6.98
N ASN A 208 0.84 -12.49 8.13
CA ASN A 208 0.59 -13.12 9.43
C ASN A 208 -0.90 -13.15 9.84
N GLY A 209 -1.79 -12.60 9.02
CA GLY A 209 -3.22 -12.49 9.26
C GLY A 209 -3.63 -11.27 10.08
N LEU A 210 -2.69 -10.40 10.44
CA LEU A 210 -2.97 -9.18 11.21
C LEU A 210 -2.95 -7.94 10.32
N LYS A 211 -3.81 -6.97 10.63
CA LYS A 211 -3.85 -5.68 9.96
C LYS A 211 -2.67 -4.82 10.40
N ASP A 212 -1.71 -4.61 9.52
CA ASP A 212 -0.59 -3.69 9.71
C ASP A 212 -0.91 -2.32 9.12
N LEU A 213 -0.03 -1.34 9.36
CA LEU A 213 -0.04 -0.08 8.63
C LEU A 213 1.15 0.02 7.69
N VAL A 214 0.88 0.24 6.41
CA VAL A 214 1.86 0.69 5.43
C VAL A 214 1.63 2.17 5.17
N CYS A 215 2.63 2.96 5.48
CA CYS A 215 2.52 4.41 5.51
C CYS A 215 3.57 5.05 4.61
N SER A 216 3.33 6.29 4.20
CA SER A 216 4.36 7.11 3.58
C SER A 216 4.24 8.57 3.98
N SER A 217 5.33 9.30 3.76
CA SER A 217 5.41 10.73 3.96
C SER A 217 6.33 11.37 2.91
N ASP A 218 6.78 12.58 3.16
CA ASP A 218 7.78 13.23 2.28
C ASP A 218 9.15 12.54 2.30
N THR A 219 9.45 11.74 3.31
CA THR A 219 10.78 11.22 3.60
C THR A 219 10.95 9.72 3.38
N GLY A 220 9.87 8.95 3.26
CA GLY A 220 10.00 7.51 3.09
C GLY A 220 8.67 6.76 3.06
N VAL A 221 8.80 5.46 2.90
CA VAL A 221 7.73 4.48 3.04
C VAL A 221 8.03 3.64 4.28
N TYR A 222 7.02 3.40 5.10
CA TYR A 222 7.17 2.81 6.42
C TYR A 222 6.15 1.71 6.65
N TRP A 223 6.53 0.73 7.44
CA TRP A 223 5.68 -0.32 7.94
C TRP A 223 5.62 -0.27 9.47
N CYS A 224 4.40 -0.27 10.02
CA CYS A 224 4.13 -0.42 11.43
C CYS A 224 3.45 -1.76 11.65
N ARG A 225 4.19 -2.75 12.12
CA ARG A 225 3.71 -4.12 12.32
C ARG A 225 2.74 -4.20 13.49
N ASN A 226 1.60 -4.87 13.30
CA ASN A 226 0.72 -5.25 14.38
C ASN A 226 1.22 -6.53 15.07
N THR A 227 1.33 -6.50 16.39
CA THR A 227 1.87 -7.59 17.19
C THR A 227 0.85 -8.22 18.14
N ASN A 228 -0.42 -7.81 18.06
CA ASN A 228 -1.45 -8.31 18.96
C ASN A 228 -2.62 -8.95 18.17
N SER A 229 -3.72 -8.26 18.00
CA SER A 229 -4.90 -8.77 17.28
C SER A 229 -5.48 -7.68 16.37
N ASN A 230 -6.37 -8.08 15.46
CA ASN A 230 -7.05 -7.11 14.62
C ASN A 230 -8.09 -6.29 15.39
N SER A 231 -8.74 -6.89 16.40
CA SER A 231 -9.72 -6.19 17.24
C SER A 231 -9.09 -5.26 18.29
N ASN A 232 -7.79 -5.41 18.56
CA ASN A 232 -7.04 -4.53 19.46
C ASN A 232 -5.59 -4.39 18.97
N PRO A 233 -5.35 -3.66 17.87
CA PRO A 233 -4.03 -3.56 17.27
C PRO A 233 -3.01 -2.88 18.18
N VAL A 234 -1.81 -3.50 18.28
CA VAL A 234 -0.63 -2.92 18.94
C VAL A 234 0.47 -2.81 17.92
N LEU A 235 0.72 -1.60 17.44
CA LEU A 235 1.66 -1.33 16.39
C LEU A 235 3.07 -1.10 16.92
N GLN A 236 4.05 -1.72 16.28
CA GLN A 236 5.47 -1.40 16.48
C GLN A 236 5.80 -0.02 15.90
N ALA A 237 6.92 0.55 16.35
CA ALA A 237 7.46 1.78 15.77
C ALA A 237 7.67 1.63 14.25
N PRO A 238 7.52 2.71 13.46
CA PRO A 238 7.67 2.68 12.02
C PRO A 238 9.05 2.13 11.60
N GLN A 239 9.05 1.12 10.74
CA GLN A 239 10.25 0.58 10.09
C GLN A 239 10.29 1.05 8.64
N THR A 240 11.43 1.50 8.16
CA THR A 240 11.59 1.95 6.77
C THR A 240 11.52 0.76 5.82
N ILE A 241 10.67 0.85 4.79
CA ILE A 241 10.64 -0.11 3.69
C ILE A 241 11.73 0.25 2.69
N CYS A 242 12.53 -0.74 2.33
CA CYS A 242 13.67 -0.60 1.43
C CYS A 242 13.48 -1.42 0.15
N ALA A 243 14.10 -0.99 -0.94
CA ALA A 243 14.20 -1.74 -2.19
C ALA A 243 15.66 -2.10 -2.49
N PRO A 244 15.92 -3.24 -3.17
CA PRO A 244 17.26 -3.61 -3.60
C PRO A 244 17.71 -2.72 -4.75
N VAL A 245 18.95 -2.22 -4.67
CA VAL A 245 19.59 -1.42 -5.71
C VAL A 245 20.95 -2.00 -6.03
N SER A 246 21.24 -2.16 -7.34
CA SER A 246 22.53 -2.69 -7.81
C SER A 246 23.72 -1.88 -7.28
N GLY A 247 24.66 -2.56 -6.63
CA GLY A 247 25.86 -1.97 -6.04
C GLY A 247 25.66 -1.23 -4.71
N SER A 248 24.41 -1.15 -4.20
CA SER A 248 24.10 -0.41 -2.97
C SER A 248 23.34 -1.25 -1.92
N GLY A 249 22.97 -2.49 -2.26
CA GLY A 249 22.18 -3.35 -1.36
C GLY A 249 20.75 -2.84 -1.17
N LEU A 250 20.25 -2.89 0.09
CA LEU A 250 18.93 -2.37 0.44
C LEU A 250 19.02 -0.87 0.72
N VAL A 251 18.25 -0.08 -0.02
CA VAL A 251 18.14 1.38 0.20
C VAL A 251 16.69 1.77 0.50
N PRO A 252 16.45 2.78 1.33
CA PRO A 252 15.10 3.31 1.56
C PRO A 252 14.43 3.67 0.24
N ILE A 253 13.15 3.31 0.11
CA ILE A 253 12.37 3.70 -1.07
C ILE A 253 12.11 5.21 -0.99
N VAL A 254 12.74 5.95 -1.88
CA VAL A 254 12.56 7.40 -2.05
C VAL A 254 12.45 7.72 -3.53
N THR A 255 11.25 8.02 -4.00
CA THR A 255 10.98 8.34 -5.42
C THR A 255 11.01 9.84 -5.71
N GLY A 256 11.69 10.61 -4.88
CA GLY A 256 11.64 12.07 -4.83
C GLY A 256 10.88 12.56 -3.60
N ALA A 257 10.25 13.73 -3.67
CA ALA A 257 9.46 14.25 -2.56
C ALA A 257 8.00 13.75 -2.60
N ARG A 258 7.37 13.69 -1.42
CA ARG A 258 5.92 13.51 -1.25
C ARG A 258 5.42 12.17 -1.77
N MET A 259 5.96 11.09 -1.25
CA MET A 259 5.53 9.74 -1.62
C MET A 259 4.11 9.45 -1.17
N ARG A 260 3.36 8.74 -2.01
CA ARG A 260 1.97 8.36 -1.79
C ARG A 260 1.85 6.86 -2.06
N VAL A 261 1.84 6.10 -0.98
CA VAL A 261 1.88 4.63 -1.04
C VAL A 261 0.49 4.04 -1.24
N TYR A 262 0.45 2.99 -2.06
CA TYR A 262 -0.67 2.06 -2.18
C TYR A 262 -0.12 0.63 -2.26
N PRO A 263 -0.21 -0.18 -1.19
CA PRO A 263 0.13 -1.60 -1.22
C PRO A 263 -0.91 -2.37 -2.02
N VAL A 264 -0.47 -3.33 -2.79
CA VAL A 264 -1.33 -4.22 -3.57
C VAL A 264 -0.50 -5.41 -4.06
N ASP A 265 -1.03 -6.61 -4.03
CA ASP A 265 -0.48 -7.74 -4.81
C ASP A 265 -0.85 -7.52 -6.29
N TRP A 266 0.00 -6.79 -7.01
CA TRP A 266 -0.31 -6.37 -8.38
C TRP A 266 -0.29 -7.53 -9.37
N ASN A 267 0.72 -8.40 -9.26
CA ASN A 267 0.97 -9.49 -10.19
C ASN A 267 0.27 -10.81 -9.80
N ASN A 268 -0.48 -10.82 -8.67
CA ASN A 268 -1.19 -11.98 -8.11
C ASN A 268 -0.25 -13.15 -7.72
N ASP A 269 0.94 -12.83 -7.23
CA ASP A 269 1.91 -13.84 -6.77
C ASP A 269 1.80 -14.13 -5.25
N GLY A 270 0.89 -13.44 -4.56
CA GLY A 270 0.65 -13.55 -3.12
C GLY A 270 1.60 -12.70 -2.28
N VAL A 271 2.40 -11.84 -2.90
CA VAL A 271 3.28 -10.88 -2.24
C VAL A 271 2.74 -9.47 -2.42
N MET A 272 2.80 -8.66 -1.38
CA MET A 272 2.42 -7.26 -1.49
C MET A 272 3.48 -6.46 -2.23
N ASP A 273 3.06 -5.82 -3.31
CA ASP A 273 3.81 -4.84 -4.07
C ASP A 273 3.48 -3.42 -3.57
N LEU A 274 4.20 -2.44 -4.09
CA LEU A 274 3.93 -1.04 -3.82
C LEU A 274 3.71 -0.25 -5.10
N VAL A 275 2.60 0.44 -5.18
CA VAL A 275 2.36 1.50 -6.16
C VAL A 275 2.57 2.84 -5.47
N LEU A 276 3.48 3.66 -5.99
CA LEU A 276 3.91 4.90 -5.36
C LEU A 276 3.74 6.09 -6.29
N GLY A 277 2.94 7.05 -5.88
CA GLY A 277 2.94 8.37 -6.51
C GLY A 277 3.93 9.33 -5.86
N ASN A 278 4.33 10.37 -6.57
CA ASN A 278 5.24 11.39 -6.06
C ASN A 278 4.82 12.84 -6.39
N ALA A 279 5.67 13.79 -5.99
CA ALA A 279 5.44 15.22 -6.23
C ALA A 279 5.51 15.65 -7.71
N TYR A 280 6.04 14.82 -8.57
CA TYR A 280 6.22 15.12 -10.00
C TYR A 280 5.09 14.54 -10.87
N GLY A 281 4.08 13.90 -10.25
CA GLY A 281 2.99 13.25 -10.96
C GLY A 281 3.32 11.88 -11.52
N THR A 282 4.48 11.32 -11.19
CA THR A 282 4.89 9.99 -11.64
C THR A 282 4.37 8.93 -10.71
N VAL A 283 3.89 7.83 -11.27
CA VAL A 283 3.54 6.61 -10.55
C VAL A 283 4.60 5.55 -10.79
N TYR A 284 5.10 4.96 -9.72
CA TYR A 284 6.12 3.92 -9.70
C TYR A 284 5.52 2.61 -9.23
N TYR A 285 6.03 1.50 -9.74
CA TYR A 285 5.76 0.16 -9.26
C TYR A 285 7.03 -0.45 -8.67
N TYR A 286 6.92 -1.00 -7.48
CA TYR A 286 7.95 -1.77 -6.80
C TYR A 286 7.39 -3.15 -6.51
N GLU A 287 7.95 -4.16 -7.17
CA GLU A 287 7.60 -5.56 -6.95
C GLU A 287 8.08 -5.99 -5.55
N GLY A 288 7.19 -6.64 -4.82
CA GLY A 288 7.50 -7.26 -3.55
C GLY A 288 8.27 -8.56 -3.72
N TYR A 289 9.03 -8.94 -2.71
CA TYR A 289 9.76 -10.20 -2.70
C TYR A 289 9.52 -10.93 -1.39
N HIS A 290 8.97 -12.14 -1.48
CA HIS A 290 8.98 -13.05 -0.34
C HIS A 290 10.40 -13.55 -0.10
N PHE A 291 10.76 -13.53 1.16
CA PHE A 291 11.98 -14.15 1.63
C PHE A 291 11.62 -15.44 2.40
N ARG A 292 11.37 -16.51 1.66
CA ARG A 292 11.06 -17.82 2.26
C ARG A 292 11.85 -18.94 1.58
N ILE A 293 12.17 -19.97 2.33
CA ILE A 293 12.67 -21.21 1.73
C ILE A 293 11.49 -21.88 1.01
N SER A 294 11.52 -21.85 -0.31
CA SER A 294 10.45 -22.37 -1.16
C SER A 294 10.54 -23.89 -1.32
N HIS A 295 11.76 -24.45 -1.32
CA HIS A 295 11.98 -25.89 -1.44
C HIS A 295 13.14 -26.36 -0.56
N VAL A 296 12.94 -27.54 0.05
CA VAL A 296 13.98 -28.31 0.73
C VAL A 296 14.05 -29.68 0.03
N THR A 297 15.11 -29.93 -0.70
CA THR A 297 15.24 -31.15 -1.50
C THR A 297 16.39 -32.00 -0.99
N PRO A 298 16.13 -33.24 -0.52
CA PRO A 298 17.20 -34.21 -0.23
C PRO A 298 18.01 -34.51 -1.49
N LYS A 299 19.32 -34.63 -1.32
CA LYS A 299 20.28 -35.02 -2.37
C LYS A 299 21.06 -36.26 -1.95
N THR A 300 21.66 -36.93 -2.88
CA THR A 300 22.52 -38.11 -2.63
C THR A 300 23.71 -37.74 -1.75
N GLY A 301 24.19 -38.66 -0.91
CA GLY A 301 25.36 -38.46 -0.06
C GLY A 301 25.09 -37.58 1.15
N ASN A 302 23.92 -37.72 1.75
CA ASN A 302 23.51 -36.98 2.96
C ASN A 302 23.56 -35.44 2.79
N LYS A 303 23.16 -34.96 1.62
CA LYS A 303 23.10 -33.54 1.28
C LYS A 303 21.66 -33.05 1.27
N VAL A 304 21.49 -31.75 1.48
CA VAL A 304 20.23 -31.03 1.29
C VAL A 304 20.45 -29.84 0.36
N ALA A 305 19.53 -29.62 -0.53
CA ALA A 305 19.44 -28.37 -1.30
C ALA A 305 18.31 -27.52 -0.72
N LEU A 306 18.62 -26.27 -0.41
CA LEU A 306 17.66 -25.24 -0.05
C LEU A 306 17.47 -24.33 -1.26
N GLN A 307 16.23 -24.06 -1.60
CA GLN A 307 15.88 -23.04 -2.57
C GLN A 307 14.98 -22.00 -1.88
N TRP A 308 15.24 -20.74 -2.13
CA TRP A 308 14.44 -19.64 -1.58
C TRP A 308 14.17 -18.57 -2.64
N ASP A 309 13.09 -17.83 -2.43
CA ASP A 309 12.77 -16.69 -3.23
C ASP A 309 13.79 -15.57 -2.93
N SER A 310 14.34 -14.96 -3.96
CA SER A 310 15.44 -14.00 -3.81
C SER A 310 15.21 -12.76 -4.64
N ALA A 311 15.50 -11.60 -4.06
CA ALA A 311 15.50 -10.33 -4.78
C ALA A 311 16.81 -10.15 -5.57
N PRO A 312 16.77 -9.61 -6.79
CA PRO A 312 17.96 -9.33 -7.57
C PRO A 312 18.87 -8.33 -6.83
N PHE A 313 20.18 -8.42 -7.09
CA PHE A 313 21.24 -7.56 -6.52
C PHE A 313 21.50 -7.71 -5.01
N LEU A 314 20.86 -8.65 -4.34
CA LEU A 314 21.15 -8.96 -2.93
C LEU A 314 22.07 -10.17 -2.80
N ASN A 315 22.83 -10.18 -1.73
CA ASN A 315 23.56 -11.34 -1.27
C ASN A 315 22.88 -11.94 -0.04
N TYR A 316 23.04 -13.24 0.14
CA TYR A 316 22.39 -13.98 1.21
C TYR A 316 23.40 -14.75 2.05
N SER A 317 23.05 -14.99 3.29
CA SER A 317 23.77 -15.90 4.18
C SER A 317 22.84 -17.02 4.60
N VAL A 318 23.34 -18.25 4.60
CA VAL A 318 22.65 -19.41 5.18
C VAL A 318 23.28 -19.67 6.55
N LEU A 319 22.44 -19.63 7.57
CA LEU A 319 22.83 -19.97 8.94
C LEU A 319 22.32 -21.38 9.28
N THR A 320 23.02 -22.06 10.14
CA THR A 320 22.66 -23.41 10.58
C THR A 320 22.84 -23.58 12.07
N ASN A 321 22.10 -24.50 12.65
CA ASN A 321 22.29 -25.00 14.00
C ASN A 321 21.61 -26.38 14.15
N ASP A 322 21.98 -27.13 15.17
CA ASP A 322 21.32 -28.35 15.63
C ASP A 322 20.09 -28.07 16.53
N CYS A 323 19.85 -26.81 16.91
CA CYS A 323 18.71 -26.35 17.69
C CYS A 323 17.93 -25.23 16.98
N PRO A 324 16.58 -25.31 16.86
CA PRO A 324 15.79 -24.32 16.12
C PRO A 324 15.72 -22.93 16.77
N ILE A 325 16.07 -22.80 18.05
CA ILE A 325 15.91 -21.55 18.81
C ILE A 325 17.08 -20.59 18.59
N ASN A 326 18.28 -21.08 18.20
CA ASN A 326 19.49 -20.29 18.05
C ASN A 326 20.26 -20.60 16.76
N ILE A 327 19.64 -20.36 15.60
CA ILE A 327 20.31 -20.58 14.31
C ILE A 327 21.23 -19.39 14.03
N GLN A 328 22.51 -19.49 14.38
CA GLN A 328 23.48 -18.39 14.32
C GLN A 328 24.79 -18.73 13.59
N TYR A 329 25.10 -19.99 13.36
CA TYR A 329 26.37 -20.38 12.74
C TYR A 329 26.30 -20.24 11.21
N PRO A 330 27.20 -19.48 10.57
CA PRO A 330 27.17 -19.34 9.12
C PRO A 330 27.58 -20.66 8.44
N ALA A 331 26.67 -21.24 7.66
CA ALA A 331 26.95 -22.33 6.75
C ALA A 331 27.46 -21.81 5.40
N ALA A 332 27.01 -20.61 4.99
CA ALA A 332 27.51 -19.87 3.84
C ALA A 332 27.22 -18.39 4.01
N THR A 333 28.06 -17.54 3.42
CA THR A 333 27.91 -16.07 3.43
C THR A 333 28.10 -15.52 2.03
N ASN A 334 27.53 -14.36 1.78
CA ASN A 334 27.67 -13.61 0.49
C ASN A 334 27.27 -14.43 -0.74
N LEU A 335 26.28 -15.29 -0.61
CA LEU A 335 25.70 -15.99 -1.76
C LEU A 335 24.96 -14.97 -2.64
N PRO A 336 25.38 -14.76 -3.90
CA PRO A 336 24.68 -13.82 -4.76
C PRO A 336 23.28 -14.33 -5.11
N SER A 337 22.37 -13.39 -5.34
CA SER A 337 21.05 -13.73 -5.85
C SER A 337 21.14 -14.41 -7.21
N GLY A 338 20.40 -15.48 -7.40
CA GLY A 338 20.18 -16.14 -8.68
C GLY A 338 19.10 -15.47 -9.56
N GLY A 339 18.66 -14.25 -9.21
CA GLY A 339 17.50 -13.60 -9.80
C GLY A 339 16.29 -13.72 -8.87
N ASN A 340 15.15 -14.25 -9.34
CA ASN A 340 13.96 -14.44 -8.51
C ASN A 340 14.06 -15.63 -7.55
N THR A 341 14.99 -16.54 -7.76
CA THR A 341 15.25 -17.67 -6.86
C THR A 341 16.75 -17.91 -6.71
N THR A 342 17.17 -18.35 -5.53
CA THR A 342 18.54 -18.75 -5.23
C THR A 342 18.54 -20.16 -4.65
N THR A 343 19.53 -20.97 -5.03
CA THR A 343 19.68 -22.33 -4.54
C THR A 343 21.07 -22.53 -3.91
N TRP A 344 21.10 -23.20 -2.78
CA TRP A 344 22.32 -23.58 -2.09
C TRP A 344 22.24 -25.05 -1.66
N THR A 345 23.35 -25.74 -1.73
CA THR A 345 23.44 -27.19 -1.36
C THR A 345 24.56 -27.42 -0.37
N ASN A 346 24.28 -28.13 0.71
CA ASN A 346 25.27 -28.50 1.71
C ASN A 346 25.05 -29.92 2.22
N GLN A 347 26.06 -30.47 2.88
CA GLN A 347 26.00 -31.76 3.57
C GLN A 347 25.36 -31.59 4.94
N ILE A 348 24.41 -32.46 5.31
CA ILE A 348 23.82 -32.51 6.63
C ILE A 348 24.84 -33.14 7.59
N GLN A 349 25.06 -32.51 8.73
CA GLN A 349 25.89 -33.04 9.82
C GLN A 349 24.98 -33.41 10.99
N GLY A 350 25.07 -34.69 11.44
CA GLY A 350 24.22 -35.20 12.52
C GLY A 350 22.82 -35.63 12.07
N ASP A 351 21.98 -35.96 13.07
CA ASP A 351 20.64 -36.49 12.85
C ASP A 351 19.58 -35.42 12.61
N GLN A 352 19.83 -34.18 13.04
CA GLN A 352 18.96 -33.03 12.83
C GLN A 352 19.80 -31.79 12.53
N GLN A 353 19.35 -30.97 11.59
CA GLN A 353 19.96 -29.68 11.29
C GLN A 353 18.89 -28.69 10.85
N PHE A 354 18.93 -27.51 11.44
CA PHE A 354 18.02 -26.41 11.12
C PHE A 354 18.75 -25.34 10.32
N PHE A 355 18.04 -24.74 9.37
CA PHE A 355 18.60 -23.72 8.50
C PHE A 355 17.76 -22.43 8.56
N ARG A 356 18.44 -21.32 8.49
CA ARG A 356 17.85 -20.00 8.30
C ARG A 356 18.59 -19.28 7.17
N VAL A 357 17.86 -18.72 6.23
CA VAL A 357 18.43 -17.83 5.23
C VAL A 357 18.17 -16.39 5.65
N GLN A 358 19.14 -15.52 5.44
CA GLN A 358 19.00 -14.07 5.67
C GLN A 358 19.77 -13.27 4.64
N ILE A 359 19.41 -12.00 4.44
CA ILE A 359 20.19 -11.08 3.63
C ILE A 359 21.57 -10.90 4.29
N ALA A 360 22.64 -11.01 3.51
CA ALA A 360 24.01 -10.76 4.01
C ALA A 360 24.14 -9.27 4.34
N GLN A 361 24.71 -8.99 5.50
CA GLN A 361 25.01 -7.62 5.96
C GLN A 361 26.31 -7.11 5.35
#